data_d7a72050e38f50609945f7870468b776
#
_entry.id   d7a72050e38f50609945f7870468b776
#
_cell.length_a   1.000
_cell.length_b   1.000
_cell.length_c   1.000
_cell.angle_alpha   90.00
_cell.angle_beta   90.00
_cell.angle_gamma   90.00
#
_symmetry.space_group_name_H-M   'P 1'
#
loop_
_entity.id
_entity.type
_entity.pdbx_description
1 polymer ?
#
loop_
_entity_poly.entity_id
_entity_poly.type
_entity_poly.pdbx_seq_one_letter_code
_entity_poly.pdbx_strand_id
1 'polypeptide(L)'
;MTIKDLEVLYDYGYWANQRLFHVIAQLTPEQFTQPVAGNYGSIRNTMVHVLSAEAGWLDRCGGPKRGPRLDPADFPTVESVIQAWNRVEAQVRGFLAKLKDEDLARNAEYATDRPEKASMPLGEFMQHAANHGVHHRGQVALLVRLLGHAPGNLDILIYFAEKRGVAAW
;
A
#
# COMPACT_ATOMS: atom_id res chain seq x y z
N MET A 1 -16.01 7.99 -10.74
CA MET A 1 -14.57 7.67 -10.64
C MET A 1 -14.07 7.27 -12.01
N THR A 2 -12.92 7.76 -12.40
CA THR A 2 -12.24 7.46 -13.67
C THR A 2 -10.93 6.72 -13.37
N ILE A 3 -10.30 6.15 -14.40
CA ILE A 3 -8.93 5.57 -14.27
C ILE A 3 -7.96 6.64 -13.77
N LYS A 4 -8.10 7.88 -14.23
CA LYS A 4 -7.25 8.98 -13.79
C LYS A 4 -7.39 9.29 -12.30
N ASP A 5 -8.58 9.16 -11.73
CA ASP A 5 -8.80 9.31 -10.29
C ASP A 5 -8.09 8.20 -9.51
N LEU A 6 -8.12 6.95 -10.00
CA LEU A 6 -7.39 5.84 -9.41
C LEU A 6 -5.86 6.03 -9.53
N GLU A 7 -5.37 6.46 -10.69
CA GLU A 7 -3.94 6.77 -10.87
C GLU A 7 -3.45 7.78 -9.83
N VAL A 8 -4.22 8.83 -9.57
CA VAL A 8 -3.90 9.83 -8.54
C VAL A 8 -3.83 9.20 -7.15
N LEU A 9 -4.78 8.31 -6.79
CA LEU A 9 -4.79 7.66 -5.48
C LEU A 9 -3.58 6.72 -5.30
N TYR A 10 -3.22 5.96 -6.32
CA TYR A 10 -2.07 5.07 -6.28
C TYR A 10 -0.74 5.83 -6.30
N ASP A 11 -0.63 6.87 -7.14
CA ASP A 11 0.55 7.77 -7.16
C ASP A 11 0.80 8.40 -5.79
N TYR A 12 -0.27 8.91 -5.16
CA TYR A 12 -0.19 9.41 -3.80
C TYR A 12 0.26 8.30 -2.83
N GLY A 13 -0.30 7.10 -2.96
CA GLY A 13 0.08 5.95 -2.13
C GLY A 13 1.57 5.64 -2.21
N TYR A 14 2.13 5.60 -3.41
CA TYR A 14 3.55 5.30 -3.64
C TYR A 14 4.47 6.46 -3.21
N TRP A 15 4.06 7.71 -3.43
CA TRP A 15 4.74 8.87 -2.88
C TRP A 15 4.84 8.81 -1.35
N ALA A 16 3.76 8.46 -0.66
CA ALA A 16 3.74 8.33 0.79
C ALA A 16 4.57 7.14 1.28
N ASN A 17 4.57 6.01 0.54
CA ASN A 17 5.44 4.87 0.83
C ASN A 17 6.92 5.26 0.76
N GLN A 18 7.35 5.98 -0.26
CA GLN A 18 8.74 6.42 -0.41
C GLN A 18 9.19 7.28 0.77
N ARG A 19 8.34 8.18 1.26
CA ARG A 19 8.62 8.98 2.46
C ARG A 19 8.81 8.11 3.70
N LEU A 20 7.91 7.15 3.90
CA LEU A 20 8.05 6.20 5.01
C LEU A 20 9.30 5.32 4.85
N PHE A 21 9.59 4.81 3.68
CA PHE A 21 10.79 4.00 3.44
C PHE A 21 12.06 4.76 3.77
N HIS A 22 12.14 6.05 3.41
CA HIS A 22 13.29 6.89 3.78
C HIS A 22 13.52 6.94 5.30
N VAL A 23 12.46 6.99 6.09
CA VAL A 23 12.56 7.03 7.56
C VAL A 23 12.78 5.63 8.14
N ILE A 24 12.07 4.62 7.64
CA ILE A 24 12.21 3.23 8.09
C ILE A 24 13.63 2.70 7.83
N ALA A 25 14.28 3.14 6.74
CA ALA A 25 15.66 2.77 6.44
C ALA A 25 16.69 3.30 7.46
N GLN A 26 16.30 4.23 8.35
CA GLN A 26 17.15 4.73 9.44
C GLN A 26 16.99 3.92 10.74
N LEU A 27 16.02 3.00 10.78
CA LEU A 27 15.79 2.13 11.93
C LEU A 27 16.87 1.06 12.02
N THR A 28 17.19 0.65 13.27
CA THR A 28 17.99 -0.57 13.45
C THR A 28 17.17 -1.81 13.06
N PRO A 29 17.81 -2.95 12.74
CA PRO A 29 17.10 -4.20 12.47
C PRO A 29 16.14 -4.60 13.61
N GLU A 30 16.53 -4.34 14.85
CA GLU A 30 15.71 -4.61 16.04
C GLU A 30 14.47 -3.70 16.07
N GLN A 31 14.62 -2.39 15.84
CA GLN A 31 13.51 -1.44 15.75
C GLN A 31 12.53 -1.78 14.63
N PHE A 32 13.02 -2.26 13.49
CA PHE A 32 12.19 -2.67 12.36
C PHE A 32 11.32 -3.89 12.65
N THR A 33 11.84 -4.82 13.47
CA THR A 33 11.22 -6.12 13.74
C THR A 33 10.62 -6.28 15.13
N GLN A 34 10.90 -5.34 16.07
CA GLN A 34 10.47 -5.47 17.47
C GLN A 34 8.94 -5.58 17.58
N PRO A 35 8.46 -6.45 18.48
CA PRO A 35 7.04 -6.64 18.71
C PRO A 35 6.37 -5.37 19.23
N VAL A 36 5.21 -5.04 18.65
CA VAL A 36 4.32 -3.96 19.10
C VAL A 36 2.93 -4.51 19.26
N ALA A 37 2.31 -4.27 20.42
CA ALA A 37 0.93 -4.70 20.68
C ALA A 37 -0.08 -3.91 19.82
N GLY A 38 -1.20 -4.54 19.48
CA GLY A 38 -2.34 -3.87 18.86
C GLY A 38 -2.27 -3.65 17.35
N ASN A 39 -1.31 -4.27 16.65
CA ASN A 39 -1.16 -4.23 15.20
C ASN A 39 -0.67 -5.58 14.67
N TYR A 40 -0.15 -5.64 13.44
CA TYR A 40 0.49 -6.86 12.86
C TYR A 40 1.80 -7.28 13.55
N GLY A 41 2.11 -6.72 14.70
CA GLY A 41 3.20 -7.12 15.58
C GLY A 41 4.51 -6.37 15.37
N SER A 42 4.73 -5.67 14.25
CA SER A 42 5.92 -4.84 14.03
C SER A 42 5.74 -3.91 12.82
N ILE A 43 6.67 -2.97 12.63
CA ILE A 43 6.75 -2.16 11.41
C ILE A 43 6.91 -3.07 10.20
N ARG A 44 7.87 -4.02 10.23
CA ARG A 44 8.08 -5.01 9.18
C ARG A 44 6.79 -5.75 8.82
N ASN A 45 6.15 -6.33 9.81
CA ASN A 45 4.98 -7.17 9.60
C ASN A 45 3.80 -6.35 9.02
N THR A 46 3.65 -5.10 9.46
CA THR A 46 2.63 -4.18 8.91
C THR A 46 2.91 -3.85 7.46
N MET A 47 4.17 -3.52 7.11
CA MET A 47 4.55 -3.21 5.73
C MET A 47 4.37 -4.41 4.80
N VAL A 48 4.77 -5.62 5.24
CA VAL A 48 4.59 -6.85 4.47
C VAL A 48 3.11 -7.22 4.34
N HIS A 49 2.29 -6.96 5.37
CA HIS A 49 0.83 -7.14 5.26
C HIS A 49 0.23 -6.28 4.17
N VAL A 50 0.53 -4.98 4.14
CA VAL A 50 0.00 -4.06 3.12
C VAL A 50 0.45 -4.47 1.72
N LEU A 51 1.73 -4.79 1.56
CA LEU A 51 2.29 -5.28 0.30
C LEU A 51 1.58 -6.55 -0.19
N SER A 52 1.40 -7.53 0.70
CA SER A 52 0.72 -8.79 0.41
C SER A 52 -0.75 -8.59 0.07
N ALA A 53 -1.41 -7.65 0.75
CA ALA A 53 -2.80 -7.29 0.49
C ALA A 53 -2.95 -6.62 -0.88
N GLU A 54 -2.11 -5.64 -1.21
CA GLU A 54 -2.15 -4.93 -2.50
C GLU A 54 -1.95 -5.89 -3.66
N ALA A 55 -0.95 -6.77 -3.60
CA ALA A 55 -0.73 -7.82 -4.60
C ALA A 55 -1.92 -8.78 -4.72
N GLY A 56 -2.53 -9.15 -3.57
CA GLY A 56 -3.69 -10.03 -3.53
C GLY A 56 -4.95 -9.39 -4.11
N TRP A 57 -5.15 -8.12 -3.93
CA TRP A 57 -6.27 -7.40 -4.54
C TRP A 57 -6.07 -7.19 -6.03
N LEU A 58 -4.84 -6.87 -6.45
CA LEU A 58 -4.52 -6.79 -7.88
C LEU A 58 -4.86 -8.09 -8.62
N ASP A 59 -4.50 -9.26 -8.03
CA ASP A 59 -4.87 -10.58 -8.58
C ASP A 59 -6.40 -10.73 -8.72
N ARG A 60 -7.15 -10.36 -7.68
CA ARG A 60 -8.63 -10.42 -7.71
C ARG A 60 -9.25 -9.49 -8.74
N CYS A 61 -8.60 -8.37 -9.02
CA CYS A 61 -9.00 -7.43 -10.07
C CYS A 61 -8.75 -7.97 -11.49
N GLY A 62 -8.11 -9.13 -11.64
CA GLY A 62 -7.72 -9.70 -12.93
C GLY A 62 -6.33 -9.27 -13.40
N GLY A 63 -5.53 -8.69 -12.50
CA GLY A 63 -4.10 -8.43 -12.70
C GLY A 63 -3.24 -9.69 -12.55
N PRO A 64 -1.92 -9.53 -12.45
CA PRO A 64 -0.98 -10.63 -12.25
C PRO A 64 -1.31 -11.48 -11.03
N LYS A 65 -1.10 -12.79 -11.14
CA LYS A 65 -1.31 -13.73 -10.03
C LYS A 65 -0.30 -13.47 -8.91
N ARG A 66 -0.80 -13.34 -7.69
CA ARG A 66 0.01 -13.04 -6.51
C ARG A 66 0.91 -14.19 -6.07
N GLY A 67 0.46 -15.43 -6.22
CA GLY A 67 1.07 -16.56 -5.53
C GLY A 67 0.65 -16.65 -4.04
N PRO A 68 1.41 -17.36 -3.19
CA PRO A 68 1.14 -17.46 -1.76
C PRO A 68 1.14 -16.09 -1.06
N ARG A 69 0.47 -16.02 0.10
CA ARG A 69 0.56 -14.85 0.98
C ARG A 69 2.01 -14.67 1.43
N LEU A 70 2.50 -13.44 1.43
CA LEU A 70 3.86 -13.14 1.85
C LEU A 70 4.02 -13.38 3.35
N ASP A 71 5.10 -14.06 3.73
CA ASP A 71 5.51 -14.22 5.12
C ASP A 71 6.48 -13.08 5.50
N PRO A 72 6.23 -12.33 6.58
CA PRO A 72 7.18 -11.33 7.06
C PRO A 72 8.59 -11.86 7.32
N ALA A 73 8.75 -13.15 7.63
CA ALA A 73 10.05 -13.78 7.85
C ALA A 73 10.93 -13.77 6.59
N ASP A 74 10.33 -13.74 5.39
CA ASP A 74 11.05 -13.67 4.11
C ASP A 74 11.61 -12.27 3.83
N PHE A 75 11.30 -11.29 4.69
CA PHE A 75 11.69 -9.88 4.54
C PHE A 75 12.53 -9.41 5.74
N PRO A 76 13.77 -9.89 5.88
CA PRO A 76 14.59 -9.58 7.05
C PRO A 76 15.05 -8.12 7.11
N THR A 77 15.07 -7.39 6.00
CA THR A 77 15.55 -6.01 5.91
C THR A 77 14.53 -5.08 5.26
N VAL A 78 14.69 -3.79 5.50
CA VAL A 78 13.87 -2.74 4.84
C VAL A 78 14.03 -2.79 3.32
N GLU A 79 15.25 -3.03 2.83
CA GLU A 79 15.56 -3.12 1.40
C GLU A 79 14.79 -4.25 0.73
N SER A 80 14.66 -5.40 1.39
CA SER A 80 13.89 -6.55 0.87
C SER A 80 12.41 -6.20 0.69
N VAL A 81 11.82 -5.44 1.62
CA VAL A 81 10.45 -4.92 1.52
C VAL A 81 10.33 -3.92 0.38
N ILE A 82 11.27 -2.95 0.26
CA ILE A 82 11.27 -1.94 -0.80
C ILE A 82 11.34 -2.60 -2.18
N GLN A 83 12.23 -3.57 -2.36
CA GLN A 83 12.37 -4.29 -3.64
C GLN A 83 11.09 -5.02 -4.03
N ALA A 84 10.43 -5.67 -3.07
CA ALA A 84 9.16 -6.35 -3.33
C ALA A 84 8.05 -5.34 -3.65
N TRP A 85 8.04 -4.19 -2.96
CA TRP A 85 7.06 -3.13 -3.23
C TRP A 85 7.22 -2.55 -4.63
N ASN A 86 8.43 -2.25 -5.06
CA ASN A 86 8.69 -1.75 -6.41
C ASN A 86 8.17 -2.69 -7.50
N ARG A 87 8.24 -4.02 -7.27
CA ARG A 87 7.66 -5.00 -8.20
C ARG A 87 6.13 -4.92 -8.24
N VAL A 88 5.47 -4.82 -7.08
CA VAL A 88 4.01 -4.73 -7.02
C VAL A 88 3.53 -3.40 -7.59
N GLU A 89 4.20 -2.28 -7.29
CA GLU A 89 3.91 -0.98 -7.90
C GLU A 89 3.96 -1.04 -9.42
N ALA A 90 5.01 -1.62 -9.99
CA ALA A 90 5.12 -1.77 -11.44
C ALA A 90 3.97 -2.60 -12.03
N GLN A 91 3.54 -3.65 -11.32
CA GLN A 91 2.40 -4.48 -11.72
C GLN A 91 1.08 -3.70 -11.67
N VAL A 92 0.83 -2.92 -10.62
CA VAL A 92 -0.37 -2.08 -10.47
C VAL A 92 -0.41 -1.02 -11.57
N ARG A 93 0.70 -0.31 -11.80
CA ARG A 93 0.79 0.69 -12.87
C ARG A 93 0.54 0.07 -14.25
N GLY A 94 1.14 -1.07 -14.53
CA GLY A 94 0.92 -1.80 -15.78
C GLY A 94 -0.50 -2.36 -15.93
N PHE A 95 -1.20 -2.62 -14.82
CA PHE A 95 -2.60 -3.02 -14.83
C PHE A 95 -3.51 -1.82 -15.12
N LEU A 96 -3.34 -0.71 -14.39
CA LEU A 96 -4.11 0.54 -14.60
C LEU A 96 -3.99 1.04 -16.03
N ALA A 97 -2.80 1.02 -16.60
CA ALA A 97 -2.54 1.48 -17.98
C ALA A 97 -3.29 0.67 -19.07
N LYS A 98 -3.83 -0.51 -18.73
CA LYS A 98 -4.61 -1.36 -19.66
C LYS A 98 -6.11 -1.20 -19.50
N LEU A 99 -6.56 -0.54 -18.42
CA LEU A 99 -7.98 -0.36 -18.14
C LEU A 99 -8.52 0.90 -18.83
N LYS A 100 -9.81 0.86 -19.10
CA LYS A 100 -10.62 2.00 -19.51
C LYS A 100 -11.65 2.32 -18.43
N ASP A 101 -12.21 3.52 -18.44
CA ASP A 101 -13.20 3.94 -17.45
C ASP A 101 -14.41 2.98 -17.39
N GLU A 102 -14.82 2.42 -18.53
CA GLU A 102 -15.91 1.43 -18.62
C GLU A 102 -15.62 0.13 -17.87
N ASP A 103 -14.34 -0.26 -17.73
CA ASP A 103 -13.94 -1.46 -17.01
C ASP A 103 -14.18 -1.35 -15.49
N LEU A 104 -14.24 -0.12 -14.96
CA LEU A 104 -14.43 0.12 -13.54
C LEU A 104 -15.78 -0.34 -13.01
N ALA A 105 -16.78 -0.49 -13.87
CA ALA A 105 -18.11 -0.98 -13.52
C ALA A 105 -18.18 -2.52 -13.48
N ARG A 106 -17.20 -3.25 -14.04
CA ARG A 106 -17.22 -4.73 -13.98
C ARG A 106 -17.00 -5.20 -12.55
N ASN A 107 -17.64 -6.32 -12.19
CA ASN A 107 -17.49 -6.89 -10.86
C ASN A 107 -16.15 -7.62 -10.68
N ALA A 108 -15.48 -7.37 -9.55
CA ALA A 108 -14.38 -8.17 -9.03
C ALA A 108 -14.88 -9.04 -7.87
N GLU A 109 -14.58 -10.35 -7.91
CA GLU A 109 -14.94 -11.28 -6.83
C GLU A 109 -13.88 -11.28 -5.72
N TYR A 110 -14.33 -11.40 -4.47
CA TYR A 110 -13.43 -11.56 -3.34
C TYR A 110 -13.98 -12.55 -2.31
N ALA A 111 -13.06 -13.22 -1.62
CA ALA A 111 -13.42 -14.12 -0.52
C ALA A 111 -13.80 -13.30 0.72
N THR A 112 -14.80 -13.77 1.43
CA THR A 112 -15.19 -13.29 2.76
C THR A 112 -15.05 -14.44 3.76
N ASP A 113 -15.28 -14.17 5.04
CA ASP A 113 -15.39 -15.21 6.08
C ASP A 113 -16.69 -16.05 5.96
N ARG A 114 -17.53 -15.72 4.99
CA ARG A 114 -18.75 -16.46 4.66
C ARG A 114 -18.50 -17.41 3.51
N PRO A 115 -19.30 -18.50 3.37
CA PRO A 115 -19.14 -19.44 2.27
C PRO A 115 -19.46 -18.82 0.90
N GLU A 116 -20.27 -17.76 0.85
CA GLU A 116 -20.61 -17.08 -0.39
C GLU A 116 -19.50 -16.11 -0.80
N LYS A 117 -19.17 -16.11 -2.07
CA LYS A 117 -18.30 -15.09 -2.66
C LYS A 117 -19.04 -13.76 -2.69
N ALA A 118 -18.36 -12.70 -2.23
CA ALA A 118 -18.84 -11.35 -2.44
C ALA A 118 -18.24 -10.77 -3.72
N SER A 119 -18.91 -9.81 -4.31
CA SER A 119 -18.41 -9.06 -5.47
C SER A 119 -18.73 -7.57 -5.30
N MET A 120 -17.90 -6.73 -5.88
CA MET A 120 -18.13 -5.30 -5.97
C MET A 120 -17.53 -4.75 -7.27
N PRO A 121 -17.95 -3.56 -7.74
CA PRO A 121 -17.34 -2.91 -8.89
C PRO A 121 -15.83 -2.78 -8.74
N LEU A 122 -15.09 -3.04 -9.82
CA LEU A 122 -13.63 -2.97 -9.85
C LEU A 122 -13.10 -1.63 -9.33
N GLY A 123 -13.75 -0.52 -9.71
CA GLY A 123 -13.35 0.81 -9.25
C GLY A 123 -13.43 0.97 -7.73
N GLU A 124 -14.50 0.47 -7.11
CA GLU A 124 -14.67 0.50 -5.65
C GLU A 124 -13.66 -0.41 -4.95
N PHE A 125 -13.38 -1.58 -5.55
CA PHE A 125 -12.39 -2.52 -5.01
C PHE A 125 -10.98 -1.94 -5.04
N MET A 126 -10.59 -1.29 -6.13
CA MET A 126 -9.30 -0.62 -6.24
C MET A 126 -9.21 0.61 -5.32
N GLN A 127 -10.29 1.38 -5.16
CA GLN A 127 -10.34 2.46 -4.19
C GLN A 127 -10.19 1.95 -2.75
N HIS A 128 -10.83 0.83 -2.42
CA HIS A 128 -10.63 0.16 -1.12
C HIS A 128 -9.16 -0.19 -0.90
N ALA A 129 -8.48 -0.77 -1.89
CA ALA A 129 -7.07 -1.14 -1.80
C ALA A 129 -6.17 0.08 -1.53
N ALA A 130 -6.40 1.19 -2.21
CA ALA A 130 -5.68 2.44 -1.97
C ALA A 130 -5.90 2.98 -0.55
N ASN A 131 -7.16 2.99 -0.07
CA ASN A 131 -7.50 3.45 1.29
C ASN A 131 -6.96 2.53 2.39
N HIS A 132 -6.91 1.22 2.16
CA HIS A 132 -6.26 0.30 3.09
C HIS A 132 -4.77 0.64 3.27
N GLY A 133 -4.08 0.99 2.20
CA GLY A 133 -2.72 1.50 2.28
C GLY A 133 -2.62 2.77 3.15
N VAL A 134 -3.55 3.73 3.01
CA VAL A 134 -3.60 4.94 3.85
C VAL A 134 -3.74 4.59 5.34
N HIS A 135 -4.68 3.68 5.67
CA HIS A 135 -4.91 3.24 7.05
C HIS A 135 -3.62 2.69 7.69
N HIS A 136 -2.95 1.77 7.02
CA HIS A 136 -1.75 1.14 7.58
C HIS A 136 -0.51 2.03 7.55
N ARG A 137 -0.38 2.94 6.59
CA ARG A 137 0.68 3.97 6.62
C ARG A 137 0.56 4.86 7.86
N GLY A 138 -0.66 5.22 8.25
CA GLY A 138 -0.90 5.94 9.51
C GLY A 138 -0.42 5.16 10.74
N GLN A 139 -0.65 3.85 10.78
CA GLN A 139 -0.15 2.98 11.85
C GLN A 139 1.40 2.93 11.87
N VAL A 140 2.03 2.74 10.72
CA VAL A 140 3.49 2.73 10.60
C VAL A 140 4.09 4.09 11.00
N ALA A 141 3.49 5.19 10.56
CA ALA A 141 3.93 6.53 10.93
C ALA A 141 3.87 6.77 12.44
N LEU A 142 2.83 6.26 13.12
CA LEU A 142 2.75 6.28 14.58
C LEU A 142 3.89 5.48 15.23
N LEU A 143 4.14 4.25 14.76
CA LEU A 143 5.19 3.40 15.30
C LEU A 143 6.59 4.02 15.13
N VAL A 144 6.87 4.57 13.95
CA VAL A 144 8.12 5.27 13.66
C VAL A 144 8.32 6.46 14.61
N ARG A 145 7.24 7.24 14.88
CA ARG A 145 7.29 8.37 15.82
C ARG A 145 7.55 7.91 17.26
N LEU A 146 6.96 6.81 17.70
CA LEU A 146 7.21 6.24 19.03
C LEU A 146 8.66 5.76 19.20
N LEU A 147 9.36 5.47 18.11
CA LEU A 147 10.79 5.14 18.08
C LEU A 147 11.70 6.37 18.01
N GLY A 148 11.14 7.58 18.07
CA GLY A 148 11.90 8.83 18.03
C GLY A 148 12.24 9.35 16.62
N HIS A 149 11.68 8.78 15.58
CA HIS A 149 11.89 9.22 14.19
C HIS A 149 10.69 10.01 13.67
N ALA A 150 10.92 11.05 12.87
CA ALA A 150 9.86 11.87 12.29
C ALA A 150 9.41 11.31 10.92
N PRO A 151 8.18 10.77 10.79
CA PRO A 151 7.71 10.19 9.53
C PRO A 151 7.44 11.24 8.43
N GLY A 152 7.50 12.53 8.77
CA GLY A 152 7.07 13.61 7.89
C GLY A 152 5.54 13.71 7.81
N ASN A 153 5.08 14.62 6.95
CA ASN A 153 3.66 14.75 6.65
C ASN A 153 3.32 13.86 5.44
N LEU A 154 2.33 12.99 5.62
CA LEU A 154 1.87 12.02 4.62
C LEU A 154 0.51 12.39 4.00
N ASP A 155 -0.04 13.56 4.33
CA ASP A 155 -1.34 13.98 3.82
C ASP A 155 -1.35 14.15 2.30
N ILE A 156 -2.43 13.74 1.67
CA ILE A 156 -2.63 13.90 0.22
C ILE A 156 -2.57 15.37 -0.22
N LEU A 157 -2.90 16.31 0.68
CA LEU A 157 -2.77 17.74 0.41
C LEU A 157 -1.32 18.13 0.11
N ILE A 158 -0.36 17.55 0.85
CA ILE A 158 1.07 17.81 0.65
C ILE A 158 1.53 17.24 -0.70
N TYR A 159 1.08 16.02 -1.03
CA TYR A 159 1.33 15.44 -2.36
C TYR A 159 0.84 16.36 -3.49
N PHE A 160 -0.37 16.92 -3.36
CA PHE A 160 -0.90 17.86 -4.38
C PHE A 160 -0.14 19.17 -4.43
N ALA A 161 0.31 19.71 -3.29
CA ALA A 161 1.12 20.91 -3.23
C ALA A 161 2.45 20.71 -3.97
N GLU A 162 3.17 19.62 -3.65
CA GLU A 162 4.43 19.28 -4.31
C GLU A 162 4.28 19.06 -5.82
N LYS A 163 3.23 18.36 -6.25
CA LYS A 163 2.92 18.18 -7.69
C LYS A 163 2.70 19.51 -8.45
N ARG A 164 2.29 20.56 -7.74
CA ARG A 164 2.07 21.90 -8.30
C ARG A 164 3.25 22.85 -8.09
N GLY A 165 4.35 22.38 -7.51
CA GLY A 165 5.50 23.21 -7.15
C GLY A 165 5.20 24.26 -6.06
N VAL A 166 4.17 24.02 -5.26
CA VAL A 166 3.83 24.88 -4.11
C VAL A 166 4.61 24.37 -2.90
N ALA A 167 5.27 25.29 -2.18
CA ALA A 167 5.95 24.92 -0.95
C ALA A 167 4.95 24.33 0.06
N ALA A 168 5.23 23.10 0.51
CA ALA A 168 4.47 22.49 1.58
C ALA A 168 4.96 23.02 2.93
N TRP A 169 4.03 23.43 3.80
CA TRP A 169 4.27 23.84 5.18
C TRP A 169 4.41 22.66 6.12
#